data_45f286ee6dc517a26b5b5c3a2aeb8cd7
#
_entry.id   45f286ee6dc517a26b5b5c3a2aeb8cd7
#
_cell.length_a   1.000
_cell.length_b   1.000
_cell.length_c   1.000
_cell.angle_alpha   90.00
_cell.angle_beta   90.00
_cell.angle_gamma   90.00
#
_symmetry.space_group_name_H-M   'P 1'
#
loop_
_entity.id
_entity.type
_entity.pdbx_description
1 polymer ?
#
loop_
_entity_poly.entity_id
_entity_poly.type
_entity_poly.pdbx_seq_one_letter_code
_entity_poly.pdbx_strand_id
1 'polypeptide(L)'
;MHELSIVEALIEQVQRELGRAGQGGPVTRLELNIGRLSGVHADSIRFAFELLAAGTVVEGAEVHIGEPKAVCSCHACNARVEIDDLVVQCPQCTSDDITIEGGRDLVLQSIDVE
;
A
#
# COMPACT_ATOMS: atom_id res chain seq x y z
N MET A 1 -16.34 -4.33 6.12
CA MET A 1 -14.94 -4.61 6.44
C MET A 1 -14.12 -4.62 5.18
N HIS A 2 -13.59 -3.45 4.88
CA HIS A 2 -12.85 -3.30 3.64
C HIS A 2 -11.51 -4.02 3.68
N GLU A 3 -10.85 -4.03 4.85
CA GLU A 3 -9.51 -4.61 4.98
C GLU A 3 -9.49 -6.10 4.73
N LEU A 4 -10.48 -6.84 5.19
CA LEU A 4 -10.53 -8.29 4.95
C LEU A 4 -10.69 -8.58 3.45
N SER A 5 -11.57 -7.82 2.77
CA SER A 5 -11.77 -7.98 1.33
C SER A 5 -10.50 -7.63 0.56
N ILE A 6 -9.79 -6.59 0.98
CA ILE A 6 -8.54 -6.18 0.36
C ILE A 6 -7.50 -7.30 0.48
N VAL A 7 -7.36 -7.88 1.67
CA VAL A 7 -6.38 -8.94 1.89
C VAL A 7 -6.77 -10.22 1.14
N GLU A 8 -8.06 -10.56 1.07
CA GLU A 8 -8.50 -11.69 0.25
C GLU A 8 -8.06 -11.50 -1.21
N ALA A 9 -8.27 -10.29 -1.75
CA ALA A 9 -7.88 -9.98 -3.11
C ALA A 9 -6.36 -10.02 -3.30
N LEU A 10 -5.60 -9.56 -2.29
CA LEU A 10 -4.14 -9.63 -2.33
C LEU A 10 -3.63 -11.06 -2.33
N ILE A 11 -4.21 -11.93 -1.52
CA ILE A 11 -3.83 -13.34 -1.49
C ILE A 11 -4.11 -14.00 -2.83
N GLU A 12 -5.25 -13.70 -3.43
CA GLU A 12 -5.58 -14.19 -4.77
C GLU A 12 -4.58 -13.68 -5.81
N GLN A 13 -4.19 -12.42 -5.71
CA GLN A 13 -3.19 -11.83 -6.60
C GLN A 13 -1.85 -12.54 -6.46
N VAL A 14 -1.42 -12.82 -5.23
CA VAL A 14 -0.18 -13.56 -4.98
C VAL A 14 -0.24 -14.93 -5.65
N GLN A 15 -1.35 -15.65 -5.49
CA GLN A 15 -1.53 -16.96 -6.10
C GLN A 15 -1.44 -16.89 -7.63
N ARG A 16 -2.06 -15.86 -8.23
CA ARG A 16 -2.00 -15.68 -9.69
C ARG A 16 -0.58 -15.39 -10.16
N GLU A 17 0.13 -14.52 -9.45
CA GLU A 17 1.50 -14.17 -9.84
C GLU A 17 2.45 -15.36 -9.73
N LEU A 18 2.31 -16.18 -8.69
CA LEU A 18 3.10 -17.40 -8.55
C LEU A 18 2.80 -18.38 -9.67
N GLY A 19 1.54 -18.51 -10.04
CA GLY A 19 1.14 -19.36 -11.15
C GLY A 19 1.75 -18.94 -12.47
N ARG A 20 1.76 -17.64 -12.75
CA ARG A 20 2.38 -17.11 -13.97
C ARG A 20 3.88 -17.33 -14.01
N ALA A 21 4.53 -17.20 -12.86
CA ALA A 21 5.98 -17.35 -12.78
C ALA A 21 6.42 -18.82 -12.73
N GLY A 22 5.47 -19.75 -12.64
CA GLY A 22 5.79 -21.16 -12.49
C GLY A 22 6.41 -21.50 -11.16
N GLN A 23 6.17 -20.67 -10.16
CA GLN A 23 6.70 -20.85 -8.82
C GLN A 23 5.72 -21.61 -7.94
N GLY A 24 6.20 -22.67 -7.32
CA GLY A 24 5.48 -23.35 -6.24
C GLY A 24 6.18 -23.05 -4.94
N GLY A 25 5.68 -23.51 -3.87
CA GLY A 25 6.30 -23.38 -2.57
C GLY A 25 5.79 -22.17 -1.80
N PRO A 26 6.11 -22.13 -0.51
CA PRO A 26 5.56 -21.11 0.36
C PRO A 26 6.17 -19.73 0.11
N VAL A 27 5.35 -18.73 0.28
CA VAL A 27 5.79 -17.34 0.27
C VAL A 27 6.45 -17.05 1.61
N THR A 28 7.64 -16.46 1.58
CA THR A 28 8.37 -16.12 2.81
C THR A 28 8.19 -14.66 3.20
N ARG A 29 7.96 -13.79 2.21
CA ARG A 29 7.85 -12.36 2.46
C ARG A 29 6.99 -11.69 1.38
N LEU A 30 6.18 -10.73 1.81
CA LEU A 30 5.44 -9.84 0.93
C LEU A 30 5.82 -8.41 1.24
N GLU A 31 6.01 -7.60 0.22
CA GLU A 31 6.16 -6.16 0.38
C GLU A 31 4.97 -5.45 -0.24
N LEU A 32 4.32 -4.62 0.55
CA LEU A 32 3.19 -3.82 0.13
C LEU A 32 3.52 -2.34 0.31
N ASN A 33 2.95 -1.51 -0.54
CA ASN A 33 2.94 -0.07 -0.32
C ASN A 33 1.50 0.38 -0.18
N ILE A 34 1.20 1.03 0.94
CA ILE A 34 -0.13 1.56 1.23
C ILE A 34 0.00 3.07 1.36
N GLY A 35 -0.44 3.81 0.36
CA GLY A 35 -0.30 5.26 0.36
C GLY A 35 -0.96 5.92 1.56
N ARG A 36 -0.34 6.97 2.08
CA ARG A 36 -0.83 7.70 3.25
C ARG A 36 -2.24 8.26 3.08
N LEU A 37 -2.63 8.54 1.84
CA LEU A 37 -3.96 9.09 1.51
C LEU A 37 -4.93 8.03 0.98
N SER A 38 -4.58 6.74 1.07
CA SER A 38 -5.42 5.67 0.54
C SER A 38 -6.68 5.43 1.37
N GLY A 39 -6.70 5.88 2.61
CA GLY A 39 -7.78 5.57 3.54
C GLY A 39 -7.68 4.20 4.17
N VAL A 40 -6.64 3.44 3.83
CA VAL A 40 -6.42 2.09 4.35
C VAL A 40 -5.34 2.15 5.42
N HIS A 41 -5.60 1.51 6.55
CA HIS A 41 -4.66 1.49 7.68
C HIS A 41 -3.78 0.26 7.63
N ALA A 42 -2.46 0.47 7.72
CA ALA A 42 -1.48 -0.61 7.65
C ALA A 42 -1.71 -1.67 8.74
N ASP A 43 -1.99 -1.24 9.96
CA ASP A 43 -2.21 -2.19 11.06
C ASP A 43 -3.43 -3.07 10.83
N SER A 44 -4.49 -2.52 10.25
CA SER A 44 -5.68 -3.29 9.89
C SER A 44 -5.37 -4.33 8.82
N ILE A 45 -4.53 -3.97 7.86
CA ILE A 45 -4.09 -4.91 6.83
C ILE A 45 -3.24 -6.04 7.44
N ARG A 46 -2.32 -5.72 8.35
CA ARG A 46 -1.52 -6.75 9.03
C ARG A 46 -2.42 -7.72 9.80
N PHE A 47 -3.39 -7.18 10.52
CA PHE A 47 -4.32 -8.00 11.28
C PHE A 47 -5.16 -8.90 10.38
N ALA A 48 -5.61 -8.37 9.25
CA ALA A 48 -6.38 -9.16 8.28
C ALA A 48 -5.54 -10.30 7.70
N PHE A 49 -4.24 -10.07 7.44
CA PHE A 49 -3.36 -11.14 7.01
C PHE A 49 -3.24 -12.23 8.08
N GLU A 50 -3.10 -11.85 9.34
CA GLU A 50 -3.04 -12.83 10.43
C GLU A 50 -4.27 -13.72 10.46
N LEU A 51 -5.45 -13.14 10.19
CA LEU A 51 -6.71 -13.89 10.20
C LEU A 51 -6.86 -14.78 8.97
N LEU A 52 -6.42 -14.32 7.81
CA LEU A 52 -6.74 -14.97 6.53
C LEU A 52 -5.62 -15.82 5.94
N ALA A 53 -4.40 -15.70 6.45
CA ALA A 53 -3.25 -16.37 5.85
C ALA A 53 -3.23 -17.88 6.09
N ALA A 54 -3.81 -18.35 7.18
CA ALA A 54 -3.77 -19.77 7.53
C ALA A 54 -4.39 -20.63 6.45
N GLY A 55 -3.69 -21.68 6.05
CA GLY A 55 -4.14 -22.58 4.99
C GLY A 55 -3.93 -22.03 3.59
N THR A 56 -3.30 -20.87 3.43
CA THR A 56 -3.02 -20.29 2.12
C THR A 56 -1.52 -20.30 1.84
N VAL A 57 -1.17 -19.93 0.62
CA VAL A 57 0.23 -19.85 0.18
C VAL A 57 1.05 -18.81 0.98
N VAL A 58 0.38 -17.86 1.62
CA VAL A 58 1.05 -16.81 2.40
C VAL A 58 1.09 -17.09 3.90
N GLU A 59 0.71 -18.29 4.31
CA GLU A 59 0.79 -18.66 5.73
C GLU A 59 2.24 -18.55 6.22
N GLY A 60 2.44 -17.82 7.32
CA GLY A 60 3.76 -17.62 7.91
C GLY A 60 4.64 -16.61 7.20
N ALA A 61 4.16 -15.99 6.12
CA ALA A 61 4.94 -14.99 5.41
C ALA A 61 5.09 -13.70 6.23
N GLU A 62 6.27 -13.07 6.14
CA GLU A 62 6.46 -11.74 6.70
C GLU A 62 5.80 -10.72 5.78
N VAL A 63 5.02 -9.81 6.34
CA VAL A 63 4.38 -8.74 5.57
C VAL A 63 5.04 -7.42 5.95
N HIS A 64 5.71 -6.82 4.98
CA HIS A 64 6.36 -5.52 5.14
C HIS A 64 5.53 -4.47 4.41
N ILE A 65 5.18 -3.41 5.11
CA ILE A 65 4.29 -2.37 4.57
C ILE A 65 5.02 -1.04 4.58
N GLY A 66 5.24 -0.50 3.37
CA GLY A 66 5.68 0.88 3.21
C GLY A 66 4.47 1.79 3.11
N GLU A 67 4.61 3.00 3.60
CA GLU A 67 3.52 3.97 3.60
C GLU A 67 3.98 5.25 2.89
N PRO A 68 4.06 5.24 1.55
CA PRO A 68 4.54 6.40 0.81
C PRO A 68 3.64 7.60 1.02
N LYS A 69 4.27 8.76 1.19
CA LYS A 69 3.59 10.01 1.36
C LYS A 69 3.13 10.56 0.02
N ALA A 70 2.12 11.42 0.06
CA ALA A 70 1.75 12.21 -1.11
C ALA A 70 2.62 13.45 -1.20
N VAL A 71 2.58 14.11 -2.34
CA VAL A 71 3.30 15.36 -2.58
C VAL A 71 2.29 16.43 -2.96
N CYS A 72 2.36 17.56 -2.26
CA CYS A 72 1.60 18.75 -2.61
C CYS A 72 2.48 19.64 -3.49
N SER A 73 2.09 19.84 -4.75
CA SER A 73 2.77 20.74 -5.68
C SER A 73 1.98 22.05 -5.75
N CYS A 74 2.63 23.16 -5.43
CA CYS A 74 2.00 24.47 -5.48
C CYS A 74 2.35 25.16 -6.80
N HIS A 75 1.33 25.66 -7.49
CA HIS A 75 1.51 26.38 -8.76
C HIS A 75 1.81 27.85 -8.54
N ALA A 76 1.58 28.36 -7.32
CA ALA A 76 1.85 29.77 -7.00
C ALA A 76 3.30 30.00 -6.58
N CYS A 77 3.84 29.15 -5.68
CA CYS A 77 5.19 29.32 -5.18
C CYS A 77 6.18 28.26 -5.69
N ASN A 78 5.71 27.30 -6.48
CA ASN A 78 6.50 26.20 -7.04
C ASN A 78 7.09 25.24 -6.01
N ALA A 79 6.59 25.27 -4.79
CA ALA A 79 7.03 24.34 -3.74
C ALA A 79 6.46 22.95 -3.99
N ARG A 80 7.25 21.92 -3.62
CA ARG A 80 6.81 20.53 -3.60
C ARG A 80 7.05 20.04 -2.17
N VAL A 81 5.98 19.70 -1.47
CA VAL A 81 6.03 19.36 -0.06
C VAL A 81 5.42 17.99 0.15
N GLU A 82 6.15 17.10 0.83
CA GLU A 82 5.58 15.82 1.23
C GLU A 82 4.54 16.03 2.32
N ILE A 83 3.42 15.34 2.20
CA ILE A 83 2.30 15.46 3.14
C ILE A 83 1.84 14.09 3.60
N ASP A 84 1.43 14.01 4.86
CA ASP A 84 0.89 12.78 5.47
C ASP A 84 -0.64 12.74 5.38
N ASP A 85 -1.26 13.91 5.34
CA ASP A 85 -2.71 14.04 5.30
C ASP A 85 -3.12 14.94 4.14
N LEU A 86 -4.39 14.83 3.75
CA LEU A 86 -4.93 15.67 2.69
C LEU A 86 -4.92 17.13 3.13
N VAL A 87 -4.42 18.01 2.26
CA VAL A 87 -4.41 19.45 2.50
C VAL A 87 -5.22 20.15 1.42
N VAL A 88 -5.74 21.33 1.73
CA VAL A 88 -6.54 22.12 0.78
C VAL A 88 -5.81 23.39 0.34
N GLN A 89 -4.63 23.62 0.90
CA GLN A 89 -3.81 24.79 0.54
C GLN A 89 -2.34 24.45 0.73
N CYS A 90 -1.48 25.20 0.06
CA CYS A 90 -0.05 25.00 0.15
C CYS A 90 0.43 25.20 1.59
N PRO A 91 1.18 24.24 2.16
CA PRO A 91 1.73 24.39 3.50
C PRO A 91 2.70 25.56 3.66
N GLN A 92 3.29 26.04 2.56
CA GLN A 92 4.28 27.11 2.61
C GLN A 92 3.70 28.49 2.33
N CYS A 93 2.84 28.63 1.30
CA CYS A 93 2.35 29.94 0.90
C CYS A 93 0.84 30.12 1.06
N THR A 94 0.12 29.09 1.49
CA THR A 94 -1.31 29.08 1.72
C THR A 94 -2.18 29.27 0.48
N SER A 95 -1.60 29.25 -0.73
CA SER A 95 -2.37 29.26 -1.96
C SER A 95 -3.21 27.99 -2.08
N ASP A 96 -4.39 28.09 -2.67
CA ASP A 96 -5.23 26.93 -2.96
C ASP A 96 -4.98 26.36 -4.36
N ASP A 97 -4.04 26.94 -5.09
CA ASP A 97 -3.68 26.48 -6.44
C ASP A 97 -2.64 25.37 -6.34
N ILE A 98 -3.10 24.19 -5.92
CA ILE A 98 -2.23 23.05 -5.62
C ILE A 98 -2.71 21.80 -6.34
N THR A 99 -1.77 20.86 -6.55
CA THR A 99 -2.06 19.52 -7.04
C THR A 99 -1.50 18.52 -6.05
N ILE A 100 -2.29 17.51 -5.71
CA ILE A 100 -1.85 16.42 -4.82
C ILE A 100 -1.49 15.23 -5.69
N GLU A 101 -0.27 14.71 -5.55
CA GLU A 101 0.23 13.60 -6.35
C GLU A 101 0.65 12.44 -5.44
N GLY A 102 0.32 11.22 -5.86
CA GLY A 102 0.76 10.01 -5.17
C GLY A 102 0.05 9.77 -3.85
N GLY A 103 0.54 8.79 -3.12
CA GLY A 103 0.07 8.49 -1.77
C GLY A 103 -1.33 7.89 -1.68
N ARG A 104 -1.93 7.47 -2.78
CA ARG A 104 -3.33 7.00 -2.79
C ARG A 104 -3.50 5.52 -3.09
N ASP A 105 -2.46 4.86 -3.56
CA ASP A 105 -2.56 3.50 -4.07
C ASP A 105 -2.15 2.47 -3.04
N LEU A 106 -2.73 1.27 -3.16
CA LEU A 106 -2.26 0.09 -2.46
C LEU A 106 -1.65 -0.83 -3.51
N VAL A 107 -0.38 -1.14 -3.38
CA VAL A 107 0.36 -1.90 -4.39
C VAL A 107 1.09 -3.07 -3.74
N LEU A 108 0.94 -4.25 -4.35
CA LEU A 108 1.79 -5.40 -4.03
C LEU A 108 3.11 -5.21 -4.75
N GLN A 109 4.16 -4.90 -3.99
CA GLN A 109 5.45 -4.50 -4.53
C GLN A 109 6.32 -5.69 -4.90
N SER A 110 6.40 -6.69 -4.03
CA SER A 110 7.21 -7.87 -4.31
C SER A 110 6.73 -9.07 -3.51
N ILE A 111 7.07 -10.25 -4.02
CA ILE A 111 6.76 -11.54 -3.41
C ILE A 111 8.07 -12.33 -3.38
N ASP A 112 8.50 -12.73 -2.18
CA ASP A 112 9.66 -13.62 -2.04
C ASP A 112 9.15 -15.01 -1.70
N VAL A 113 9.71 -16.01 -2.39
CA VAL A 113 9.38 -17.42 -2.17
C VAL A 113 10.61 -18.16 -1.69
N GLU A 114 10.40 -19.28 -1.04
CA GLU A 114 11.46 -20.14 -0.54
C GLU A 114 12.23 -20.82 -1.66
#